data_ce03241518e254f892526dba95d1087c
#
_entry.id   ce03241518e254f892526dba95d1087c
#
_cell.length_a   1.000
_cell.length_b   1.000
_cell.length_c   1.000
_cell.angle_alpha   90.00
_cell.angle_beta   90.00
_cell.angle_gamma   90.00
#
_symmetry.space_group_name_H-M   'P 1'
#
loop_
_entity.id
_entity.type
_entity.pdbx_description
1 polymer ?
#
loop_
_entity_poly.entity_id
_entity_poly.type
_entity_poly.pdbx_seq_one_letter_code
_entity_poly.pdbx_strand_id
1 'polypeptide(L)'
;EKAKQVPTFTPLVRDLKVDRTLLFDALKKTHAWIDIDGPFDLGPGPRMSARTQSWAYELSRCMTCGCCFEACPNTGHANQFLGPAAISQVRLFNAHPTGKLNKQERLRSIMGADGITSCGNAQNCVRVCPKDIPLTTSIAQMNRDTTVQSIRNVFGSDA
;
A
#
# COMPACT_ATOMS: atom_id res chain seq x y z
N GLU A 1 10.46 19.37 32.30
CA GLU A 1 9.29 19.28 31.39
C GLU A 1 9.48 18.04 30.53
N LYS A 2 8.77 16.93 30.83
CA LYS A 2 8.80 15.72 30.02
C LYS A 2 8.13 16.08 28.67
N ALA A 3 8.92 16.13 27.60
CA ALA A 3 8.39 16.23 26.26
C ALA A 3 7.33 15.13 26.08
N LYS A 4 6.08 15.51 25.82
CA LYS A 4 4.99 14.58 25.52
C LYS A 4 5.44 13.79 24.30
N GLN A 5 5.81 12.53 24.50
CA GLN A 5 6.15 11.65 23.38
C GLN A 5 4.91 11.52 22.51
N VAL A 6 4.97 12.13 21.35
CA VAL A 6 3.97 11.91 20.31
C VAL A 6 4.03 10.42 19.97
N PRO A 7 2.89 9.70 20.02
CA PRO A 7 2.89 8.29 19.63
C PRO A 7 3.41 8.16 18.21
N THR A 8 4.57 7.55 18.05
CA THR A 8 5.18 7.31 16.75
C THR A 8 4.64 6.00 16.18
N PHE A 9 4.50 5.94 14.86
CA PHE A 9 4.07 4.71 14.17
C PHE A 9 5.14 3.60 14.34
N THR A 10 6.42 3.99 14.36
CA THR A 10 7.55 3.09 14.54
C THR A 10 8.25 3.38 15.88
N PRO A 11 7.77 2.81 16.99
CA PRO A 11 8.36 3.08 18.30
C PRO A 11 9.83 2.65 18.35
N LEU A 12 10.65 3.47 19.02
CA LEU A 12 12.04 3.18 19.25
C LEU A 12 12.17 2.06 20.30
N VAL A 13 12.83 0.97 19.95
CA VAL A 13 13.11 -0.15 20.86
C VAL A 13 14.37 0.13 21.68
N ARG A 14 15.46 0.50 20.99
CA ARG A 14 16.72 0.94 21.59
C ARG A 14 17.64 1.51 20.51
N ASP A 15 18.41 2.54 20.84
CA ASP A 15 19.38 3.15 19.96
C ASP A 15 18.83 3.37 18.54
N LEU A 16 19.40 2.80 17.49
CA LEU A 16 18.91 2.89 16.11
C LEU A 16 17.89 1.82 15.72
N LYS A 17 17.47 0.98 16.66
CA LYS A 17 16.49 -0.09 16.41
C LYS A 17 15.07 0.40 16.64
N VAL A 18 14.26 0.41 15.59
CA VAL A 18 12.82 0.73 15.63
C VAL A 18 11.97 -0.53 15.47
N ASP A 19 10.78 -0.54 16.05
CA ASP A 19 9.79 -1.58 15.84
C ASP A 19 8.98 -1.28 14.56
N ARG A 20 8.99 -2.17 13.60
CA ARG A 20 8.27 -2.08 12.34
C ARG A 20 7.06 -3.02 12.25
N THR A 21 6.64 -3.59 13.36
CA THR A 21 5.56 -4.58 13.39
C THR A 21 4.30 -4.04 12.71
N LEU A 22 3.88 -2.81 13.06
CA LEU A 22 2.70 -2.18 12.47
C LEU A 22 2.78 -2.02 10.93
N LEU A 23 3.98 -1.71 10.40
CA LEU A 23 4.20 -1.62 8.96
C LEU A 23 4.00 -2.99 8.30
N PHE A 24 4.61 -4.03 8.83
CA PHE A 24 4.49 -5.37 8.28
C PHE A 24 3.09 -5.96 8.44
N ASP A 25 2.40 -5.65 9.52
CA ASP A 25 1.01 -6.06 9.72
C ASP A 25 0.07 -5.37 8.71
N ALA A 26 0.29 -4.09 8.41
CA ALA A 26 -0.42 -3.40 7.34
C ALA A 26 -0.17 -4.05 5.96
N LEU A 27 1.08 -4.42 5.66
CA LEU A 27 1.43 -5.13 4.42
C LEU A 27 0.78 -6.51 4.36
N LYS A 28 0.77 -7.27 5.46
CA LYS A 28 0.08 -8.56 5.55
C LYS A 28 -1.42 -8.40 5.34
N LYS A 29 -2.05 -7.47 6.03
CA LYS A 29 -3.50 -7.21 5.93
C LYS A 29 -3.93 -6.83 4.51
N THR A 30 -3.07 -6.13 3.78
CA THR A 30 -3.34 -5.72 2.40
C THR A 30 -2.93 -6.75 1.35
N HIS A 31 -2.51 -7.94 1.75
CA HIS A 31 -2.00 -8.98 0.84
C HIS A 31 -0.95 -8.43 -0.13
N ALA A 32 0.06 -7.71 0.44
CA ALA A 32 1.10 -7.04 -0.32
C ALA A 32 2.18 -8.03 -0.82
N TRP A 33 1.74 -9.07 -1.52
CA TRP A 33 2.59 -10.08 -2.18
C TRP A 33 1.87 -10.66 -3.41
N ILE A 34 2.56 -11.54 -4.14
CA ILE A 34 2.03 -12.32 -5.25
C ILE A 34 2.01 -13.78 -4.83
N ASP A 35 0.82 -14.43 -4.82
CA ASP A 35 0.68 -15.81 -4.39
C ASP A 35 1.28 -16.80 -5.40
N ILE A 36 1.23 -16.45 -6.69
CA ILE A 36 1.82 -17.24 -7.76
C ILE A 36 3.14 -16.56 -8.14
N ASP A 37 4.21 -16.97 -7.48
CA ASP A 37 5.57 -16.54 -7.77
C ASP A 37 6.35 -17.74 -8.30
N GLY A 38 6.76 -17.64 -9.54
CA GLY A 38 7.55 -18.69 -10.17
C GLY A 38 7.85 -18.41 -11.63
N PRO A 39 8.89 -19.03 -12.18
CA PRO A 39 9.21 -18.89 -13.59
C PRO A 39 8.10 -19.53 -14.43
N PHE A 40 7.49 -18.74 -15.30
CA PHE A 40 6.64 -19.26 -16.35
C PHE A 40 7.51 -19.96 -17.38
N ASP A 41 7.59 -21.29 -17.33
CA ASP A 41 8.29 -22.15 -18.28
C ASP A 41 9.74 -21.74 -18.61
N LEU A 42 10.50 -21.23 -17.64
CA LEU A 42 11.86 -20.71 -17.87
C LEU A 42 11.96 -19.62 -18.96
N GLY A 43 10.82 -19.11 -19.39
CA GLY A 43 10.74 -18.06 -20.41
C GLY A 43 10.84 -16.64 -19.81
N PRO A 44 10.60 -15.61 -20.63
CA PRO A 44 10.75 -14.21 -20.23
C PRO A 44 9.69 -13.71 -19.25
N GLY A 45 8.83 -14.59 -18.74
CA GLY A 45 7.73 -14.27 -17.84
C GLY A 45 6.51 -13.64 -18.53
N PRO A 46 5.47 -13.30 -17.76
CA PRO A 46 4.24 -12.74 -18.31
C PRO A 46 4.47 -11.33 -18.85
N ARG A 47 3.94 -11.06 -20.05
CA ARG A 47 4.11 -9.76 -20.70
C ARG A 47 3.23 -8.69 -20.07
N MET A 48 3.77 -7.48 -19.95
CA MET A 48 3.00 -6.27 -19.63
C MET A 48 3.34 -5.15 -20.61
N SER A 49 2.45 -4.16 -20.73
CA SER A 49 2.71 -3.01 -21.59
C SER A 49 3.84 -2.15 -21.02
N ALA A 50 4.64 -1.53 -21.91
CA ALA A 50 5.69 -0.60 -21.51
C ALA A 50 5.15 0.54 -20.62
N ARG A 51 3.94 1.04 -20.92
CA ARG A 51 3.27 2.06 -20.11
C ARG A 51 3.01 1.58 -18.68
N THR A 52 2.51 0.35 -18.53
CA THR A 52 2.25 -0.23 -17.19
C THR A 52 3.57 -0.45 -16.45
N GLN A 53 4.57 -1.00 -17.11
CA GLN A 53 5.87 -1.24 -16.54
C GLN A 53 6.53 0.07 -16.04
N SER A 54 6.44 1.14 -16.82
CA SER A 54 7.05 2.43 -16.45
C SER A 54 6.56 2.97 -15.11
N TRP A 55 5.24 3.09 -14.91
CA TRP A 55 4.73 3.59 -13.63
C TRP A 55 4.81 2.54 -12.50
N ALA A 56 4.72 1.25 -12.81
CA ALA A 56 4.87 0.19 -11.81
C ALA A 56 6.31 0.12 -11.28
N TYR A 57 7.30 0.37 -12.13
CA TYR A 57 8.70 0.48 -11.74
C TYR A 57 8.94 1.59 -10.72
N GLU A 58 8.28 2.75 -10.87
CA GLU A 58 8.36 3.82 -9.87
C GLU A 58 7.88 3.33 -8.49
N LEU A 59 6.78 2.57 -8.45
CA LEU A 59 6.24 2.03 -7.20
C LEU A 59 7.13 0.93 -6.60
N SER A 60 7.78 0.12 -7.43
CA SER A 60 8.67 -0.96 -7.00
C SER A 60 9.94 -0.47 -6.30
N ARG A 61 10.29 0.81 -6.45
CA ARG A 61 11.43 1.44 -5.76
C ARG A 61 11.23 1.59 -4.25
N CYS A 62 10.07 1.22 -3.73
CA CYS A 62 9.77 1.29 -2.29
C CYS A 62 10.71 0.36 -1.51
N MET A 63 11.49 0.95 -0.61
CA MET A 63 12.42 0.25 0.27
C MET A 63 11.85 -0.05 1.66
N THR A 64 10.54 0.10 1.85
CA THR A 64 9.84 -0.13 3.13
C THR A 64 10.47 0.58 4.33
N CYS A 65 10.97 1.80 4.13
CA CYS A 65 11.63 2.56 5.20
C CYS A 65 10.68 3.04 6.31
N GLY A 66 9.36 3.15 6.04
CA GLY A 66 8.35 3.60 6.99
C GLY A 66 8.18 5.11 7.11
N CYS A 67 9.02 5.96 6.49
CA CYS A 67 8.93 7.42 6.61
C CYS A 67 7.55 7.98 6.26
N CYS A 68 6.88 7.41 5.25
CA CYS A 68 5.54 7.83 4.84
C CYS A 68 4.45 7.49 5.85
N PHE A 69 4.64 6.45 6.66
CA PHE A 69 3.77 6.12 7.78
C PHE A 69 3.99 7.10 8.93
N GLU A 70 5.24 7.34 9.29
CA GLU A 70 5.61 8.22 10.38
C GLU A 70 5.14 9.67 10.16
N ALA A 71 5.21 10.15 8.93
CA ALA A 71 4.78 11.50 8.56
C ALA A 71 3.27 11.64 8.34
N CYS A 72 2.52 10.53 8.33
CA CYS A 72 1.09 10.55 8.07
C CYS A 72 0.30 10.80 9.37
N PRO A 73 -0.53 11.85 9.47
CA PRO A 73 -1.30 12.12 10.67
C PRO A 73 -2.40 11.07 10.95
N ASN A 74 -2.74 10.25 9.95
CA ASN A 74 -3.79 9.23 10.05
C ASN A 74 -3.25 7.83 10.34
N THR A 75 -1.95 7.64 10.46
CA THR A 75 -1.32 6.39 10.92
C THR A 75 -0.93 6.50 12.38
N GLY A 76 -0.88 5.39 13.10
CA GLY A 76 -0.44 5.33 14.49
C GLY A 76 -1.39 4.54 15.38
N HIS A 77 -1.08 4.47 16.67
CA HIS A 77 -1.86 3.68 17.62
C HIS A 77 -3.31 4.16 17.81
N ALA A 78 -3.57 5.45 17.59
CA ALA A 78 -4.92 6.02 17.71
C ALA A 78 -5.75 5.91 16.43
N ASN A 79 -5.11 5.78 15.29
CA ASN A 79 -5.74 5.74 13.96
C ASN A 79 -5.27 4.49 13.23
N GLN A 80 -6.20 3.68 12.77
CA GLN A 80 -5.92 2.38 12.18
C GLN A 80 -5.66 2.43 10.66
N PHE A 81 -5.35 3.59 10.10
CA PHE A 81 -5.10 3.71 8.66
C PHE A 81 -3.97 2.80 8.22
N LEU A 82 -4.25 1.95 7.23
CA LEU A 82 -3.29 0.97 6.67
C LEU A 82 -2.00 1.59 6.12
N GLY A 83 -2.02 2.89 5.85
CA GLY A 83 -0.86 3.67 5.48
C GLY A 83 -0.57 3.77 3.98
N PRO A 84 0.17 4.81 3.59
CA PRO A 84 0.37 5.16 2.18
C PRO A 84 1.14 4.10 1.39
N ALA A 85 2.20 3.51 1.98
CA ALA A 85 3.00 2.51 1.29
C ALA A 85 2.23 1.21 1.08
N ALA A 86 1.42 0.75 2.04
CA ALA A 86 0.62 -0.47 1.90
C ALA A 86 -0.37 -0.32 0.73
N ILE A 87 -1.08 0.80 0.62
CA ILE A 87 -1.98 1.08 -0.50
C ILE A 87 -1.22 1.17 -1.84
N SER A 88 -0.03 1.75 -1.83
CA SER A 88 0.82 1.79 -3.05
C SER A 88 1.28 0.40 -3.48
N GLN A 89 1.59 -0.49 -2.54
CA GLN A 89 1.94 -1.89 -2.84
C GLN A 89 0.74 -2.65 -3.41
N VAL A 90 -0.47 -2.44 -2.88
CA VAL A 90 -1.70 -3.00 -3.48
C VAL A 90 -1.82 -2.60 -4.96
N ARG A 91 -1.59 -1.33 -5.29
CA ARG A 91 -1.59 -0.87 -6.69
C ARG A 91 -0.53 -1.58 -7.53
N LEU A 92 0.69 -1.69 -7.01
CA LEU A 92 1.79 -2.37 -7.69
C LEU A 92 1.46 -3.82 -8.01
N PHE A 93 1.03 -4.60 -7.00
CA PHE A 93 0.72 -6.02 -7.19
C PHE A 93 -0.54 -6.25 -8.03
N ASN A 94 -1.51 -5.34 -8.01
CA ASN A 94 -2.65 -5.39 -8.91
C ASN A 94 -2.30 -5.10 -10.38
N ALA A 95 -1.17 -4.44 -10.64
CA ALA A 95 -0.64 -4.22 -11.98
C ALA A 95 0.14 -5.41 -12.52
N HIS A 96 0.69 -6.24 -11.62
CA HIS A 96 1.47 -7.41 -12.02
C HIS A 96 0.57 -8.43 -12.74
N PRO A 97 1.03 -9.03 -13.84
CA PRO A 97 0.21 -9.95 -14.64
C PRO A 97 -0.38 -11.13 -13.86
N THR A 98 0.39 -11.76 -12.98
CA THR A 98 -0.11 -12.83 -12.09
C THR A 98 -0.78 -12.27 -10.85
N GLY A 99 -0.30 -11.15 -10.31
CA GLY A 99 -0.93 -10.48 -9.17
C GLY A 99 -2.37 -10.03 -9.41
N LYS A 100 -2.78 -9.86 -10.67
CA LYS A 100 -4.18 -9.55 -11.03
C LYS A 100 -5.17 -10.62 -10.60
N LEU A 101 -4.75 -11.86 -10.47
CA LEU A 101 -5.62 -12.97 -10.06
C LEU A 101 -6.22 -12.74 -8.67
N ASN A 102 -5.46 -12.12 -7.76
CA ASN A 102 -5.89 -11.82 -6.39
C ASN A 102 -6.30 -10.35 -6.20
N LYS A 103 -6.56 -9.62 -7.31
CA LYS A 103 -6.89 -8.19 -7.25
C LYS A 103 -8.11 -7.89 -6.38
N GLN A 104 -9.16 -8.70 -6.46
CA GLN A 104 -10.40 -8.47 -5.70
C GLN A 104 -10.17 -8.59 -4.20
N GLU A 105 -9.40 -9.57 -3.76
CA GLU A 105 -9.05 -9.78 -2.36
C GLU A 105 -8.31 -8.57 -1.80
N ARG A 106 -7.28 -8.08 -2.52
CA ARG A 106 -6.54 -6.87 -2.13
C ARG A 106 -7.42 -5.63 -2.11
N LEU A 107 -8.35 -5.47 -3.04
CA LEU A 107 -9.28 -4.34 -3.03
C LEU A 107 -10.22 -4.42 -1.82
N ARG A 108 -10.77 -5.61 -1.51
CA ARG A 108 -11.61 -5.82 -0.33
C ARG A 108 -10.88 -5.49 0.97
N SER A 109 -9.60 -5.83 1.08
CA SER A 109 -8.79 -5.54 2.29
C SER A 109 -8.58 -4.06 2.56
N ILE A 110 -8.64 -3.20 1.54
CA ILE A 110 -8.48 -1.75 1.69
C ILE A 110 -9.81 -0.96 1.66
N MET A 111 -10.96 -1.65 1.58
CA MET A 111 -12.29 -1.03 1.59
C MET A 111 -12.84 -0.82 3.01
N GLY A 112 -12.21 -1.37 4.04
CA GLY A 112 -12.60 -1.21 5.44
C GLY A 112 -12.42 0.22 5.96
N ALA A 113 -12.89 0.45 7.18
CA ALA A 113 -12.78 1.75 7.86
C ALA A 113 -11.32 2.21 8.06
N ASP A 114 -10.41 1.26 8.16
CA ASP A 114 -8.96 1.49 8.26
C ASP A 114 -8.25 1.58 6.89
N GLY A 115 -9.00 1.41 5.82
CA GLY A 115 -8.51 1.40 4.45
C GLY A 115 -8.42 2.78 3.81
N ILE A 116 -8.78 2.82 2.52
CA ILE A 116 -8.61 3.99 1.66
C ILE A 116 -9.38 5.23 2.15
N THR A 117 -10.54 5.02 2.81
CA THR A 117 -11.41 6.09 3.32
C THR A 117 -10.79 6.87 4.48
N SER A 118 -9.84 6.28 5.20
CA SER A 118 -9.11 6.93 6.30
C SER A 118 -7.98 7.86 5.84
N CYS A 119 -7.75 7.98 4.53
CA CYS A 119 -6.76 8.93 4.01
C CYS A 119 -7.31 10.36 4.03
N GLY A 120 -6.76 11.21 4.90
CA GLY A 120 -7.10 12.64 4.99
C GLY A 120 -6.41 13.54 3.96
N ASN A 121 -5.71 12.97 2.97
CA ASN A 121 -4.99 13.69 1.90
C ASN A 121 -3.99 14.76 2.39
N ALA A 122 -3.34 14.53 3.51
CA ALA A 122 -2.35 15.46 4.07
C ALA A 122 -1.07 15.60 3.22
N GLN A 123 -0.82 14.70 2.28
CA GLN A 123 0.30 14.68 1.32
C GLN A 123 1.71 14.66 1.93
N ASN A 124 1.83 14.53 3.24
CA ASN A 124 3.14 14.42 3.91
C ASN A 124 3.94 13.22 3.41
N CYS A 125 3.25 12.13 3.09
CA CYS A 125 3.86 10.88 2.63
C CYS A 125 4.70 11.05 1.36
N VAL A 126 4.28 11.89 0.41
CA VAL A 126 5.04 12.17 -0.81
C VAL A 126 6.28 13.01 -0.49
N ARG A 127 6.12 14.04 0.37
CA ARG A 127 7.21 14.96 0.71
C ARG A 127 8.38 14.30 1.44
N VAL A 128 8.11 13.25 2.23
CA VAL A 128 9.14 12.55 3.00
C VAL A 128 9.68 11.30 2.31
N CYS A 129 9.16 10.95 1.14
CA CYS A 129 9.58 9.73 0.46
C CYS A 129 10.97 9.88 -0.16
N PRO A 130 11.99 9.13 0.30
CA PRO A 130 13.36 9.25 -0.23
C PRO A 130 13.51 8.71 -1.66
N LYS A 131 12.47 8.09 -2.20
CA LYS A 131 12.42 7.52 -3.56
C LYS A 131 11.44 8.25 -4.48
N ASP A 132 10.86 9.36 -4.03
CA ASP A 132 9.90 10.18 -4.79
C ASP A 132 8.73 9.37 -5.38
N ILE A 133 8.26 8.37 -4.62
CA ILE A 133 7.15 7.51 -5.07
C ILE A 133 5.85 8.33 -5.08
N PRO A 134 5.06 8.29 -6.17
CA PRO A 134 3.81 9.03 -6.30
C PRO A 134 2.68 8.40 -5.46
N LEU A 135 2.81 8.46 -4.12
CA LEU A 135 1.91 7.81 -3.18
C LEU A 135 0.49 8.35 -3.26
N THR A 136 0.31 9.66 -3.41
CA THR A 136 -1.02 10.28 -3.56
C THR A 136 -1.73 9.84 -4.84
N THR A 137 -0.99 9.71 -5.94
CA THR A 137 -1.52 9.15 -7.20
C THR A 137 -1.95 7.68 -7.01
N SER A 138 -1.18 6.89 -6.26
CA SER A 138 -1.54 5.51 -5.95
C SER A 138 -2.81 5.42 -5.11
N ILE A 139 -2.95 6.27 -4.09
CA ILE A 139 -4.14 6.35 -3.24
C ILE A 139 -5.37 6.74 -4.07
N ALA A 140 -5.27 7.77 -4.92
CA ALA A 140 -6.35 8.20 -5.79
C ALA A 140 -6.80 7.09 -6.76
N GLN A 141 -5.86 6.37 -7.35
CA GLN A 141 -6.17 5.26 -8.25
C GLN A 141 -6.84 4.10 -7.50
N MET A 142 -6.36 3.76 -6.31
CA MET A 142 -6.96 2.71 -5.50
C MET A 142 -8.35 3.10 -4.98
N ASN A 143 -8.58 4.38 -4.67
CA ASN A 143 -9.91 4.89 -4.31
C ASN A 143 -10.91 4.68 -5.47
N ARG A 144 -10.51 4.99 -6.70
CA ARG A 144 -11.30 4.70 -7.89
C ARG A 144 -11.57 3.20 -8.05
N ASP A 145 -10.54 2.37 -7.92
CA ASP A 145 -10.67 0.91 -8.09
C ASP A 145 -11.58 0.28 -7.03
N THR A 146 -11.51 0.75 -5.77
CA THR A 146 -12.40 0.29 -4.69
C THR A 146 -13.84 0.74 -4.90
N THR A 147 -14.07 1.96 -5.40
CA THR A 147 -15.41 2.43 -5.76
C THR A 147 -16.04 1.56 -6.85
N VAL A 148 -15.28 1.24 -7.90
CA VAL A 148 -15.75 0.33 -8.96
C VAL A 148 -16.02 -1.07 -8.40
N GLN A 149 -15.19 -1.57 -7.49
CA GLN A 149 -15.39 -2.86 -6.83
C GLN A 149 -16.65 -2.86 -5.95
N SER A 150 -16.92 -1.77 -5.22
CA SER A 150 -18.15 -1.63 -4.43
C SER A 150 -19.40 -1.71 -5.30
N ILE A 151 -19.39 -1.03 -6.44
CA ILE A 151 -20.50 -1.09 -7.40
C ILE A 151 -20.70 -2.51 -7.92
N ARG A 152 -19.63 -3.22 -8.28
CA ARG A 152 -19.71 -4.62 -8.71
C ARG A 152 -20.28 -5.53 -7.63
N ASN A 153 -19.87 -5.37 -6.38
CA ASN A 153 -20.39 -6.15 -5.26
C ASN A 153 -21.90 -5.94 -5.06
N VAL A 154 -22.42 -4.72 -5.30
CA VAL A 154 -23.86 -4.42 -5.19
C VAL A 154 -24.67 -5.03 -6.33
N PHE A 155 -24.15 -5.02 -7.55
CA PHE A 155 -24.87 -5.50 -8.73
C PHE A 155 -24.65 -6.99 -9.02
N GLY A 156 -23.98 -7.75 -8.14
CA GLY A 156 -23.89 -9.21 -8.19
C GLY A 156 -23.14 -9.77 -9.38
N SER A 157 -22.24 -9.01 -10.00
CA SER A 157 -21.36 -9.54 -11.05
C SER A 157 -20.10 -10.17 -10.43
N ASP A 158 -20.30 -11.22 -9.64
CA ASP A 158 -19.27 -12.21 -9.32
C ASP A 158 -19.12 -13.12 -10.54
N ALA A 159 -18.24 -12.76 -11.46
CA ALA A 159 -17.74 -13.63 -12.52
C ALA A 159 -16.22 -13.63 -12.47
#